data_d9c6c74ed91d13cb04fb6bcb0a8ebbe2
#
_entry.id   d9c6c74ed91d13cb04fb6bcb0a8ebbe2
#
_cell.length_a   1.000
_cell.length_b   1.000
_cell.length_c   1.000
_cell.angle_alpha   90.00
_cell.angle_beta   90.00
_cell.angle_gamma   90.00
#
_symmetry.space_group_name_H-M   'P 1'
#
loop_
_entity.id
_entity.type
_entity.pdbx_description
1 polymer ?
#
loop_
_entity_poly.entity_id
_entity_poly.type
_entity_poly.pdbx_seq_one_letter_code
_entity_poly.pdbx_strand_id
1 'polypeptide(L)'
;KNYHVPISQITLLVTFNFGIQLLVDLLSVRFVDRIGYRVSMVMAHVLAAAGLILLTVLPEVIPIPFIGILTSVMIYAVGGGLLEVLVSPVVEACPSDNKEKAMSLLHSFYCWGHAGVVLISTLFFHVAGIDNWKILAIIWAVIPLGNAFVFSKVPMEPLLADGEAGLGLKDLFRLKKFWILLIMMICAGASEQAVSQWASAFAEKGLGIS
;
A
#
# COMPACT_ATOMS: atom_id res chain seq x y z
N LYS A 1 8.42 12.77 17.04
CA LYS A 1 8.89 13.65 18.16
C LYS A 1 7.69 14.08 19.02
N ASN A 2 6.55 14.49 18.44
CA ASN A 2 5.41 15.06 19.15
C ASN A 2 4.71 14.07 20.13
N TYR A 3 4.79 12.78 19.89
CA TYR A 3 4.14 11.75 20.73
C TYR A 3 5.12 10.87 21.51
N HIS A 4 6.42 11.23 21.55
CA HIS A 4 7.48 10.49 22.27
C HIS A 4 7.50 8.98 22.00
N VAL A 5 7.15 8.58 20.77
CA VAL A 5 7.13 7.17 20.33
C VAL A 5 8.58 6.68 20.15
N PRO A 6 9.03 5.68 20.91
CA PRO A 6 10.39 5.14 20.79
C PRO A 6 10.55 4.35 19.47
N ILE A 7 11.80 4.20 19.02
CA ILE A 7 12.13 3.50 17.77
C ILE A 7 11.58 2.07 17.74
N SER A 8 11.58 1.38 18.88
CA SER A 8 11.01 0.03 19.00
C SER A 8 9.53 -0.03 18.64
N GLN A 9 8.76 0.99 19.02
CA GLN A 9 7.35 1.09 18.67
C GLN A 9 7.16 1.46 17.19
N ILE A 10 8.06 2.25 16.61
CA ILE A 10 8.05 2.54 15.17
C ILE A 10 8.30 1.26 14.38
N THR A 11 9.28 0.45 14.79
CA THR A 11 9.52 -0.86 14.17
C THR A 11 8.29 -1.77 14.29
N LEU A 12 7.60 -1.73 15.42
CA LEU A 12 6.37 -2.48 15.62
C LEU A 12 5.25 -2.02 14.66
N LEU A 13 5.08 -0.70 14.44
CA LEU A 13 4.13 -0.17 13.46
C LEU A 13 4.42 -0.69 12.04
N VAL A 14 5.69 -0.67 11.63
CA VAL A 14 6.11 -1.20 10.33
C VAL A 14 5.81 -2.69 10.21
N THR A 15 6.12 -3.47 11.25
CA THR A 15 5.86 -4.91 11.28
C THR A 15 4.35 -5.20 11.18
N PHE A 16 3.53 -4.49 11.94
CA PHE A 16 2.07 -4.63 11.87
C PHE A 16 1.51 -4.21 10.51
N ASN A 17 2.02 -3.13 9.93
CA ASN A 17 1.61 -2.70 8.59
C ASN A 17 1.79 -3.81 7.56
N PHE A 18 2.99 -4.37 7.45
CA PHE A 18 3.25 -5.45 6.50
C PHE A 18 2.57 -6.76 6.87
N GLY A 19 2.43 -7.06 8.17
CA GLY A 19 1.69 -8.23 8.64
C GLY A 19 0.22 -8.18 8.24
N ILE A 20 -0.41 -7.01 8.32
CA ILE A 20 -1.80 -6.82 7.89
C ILE A 20 -1.91 -6.89 6.37
N GLN A 21 -0.99 -6.26 5.62
CA GLN A 21 -0.98 -6.37 4.16
C GLN A 21 -0.91 -7.85 3.74
N LEU A 22 0.03 -8.62 4.28
CA LEU A 22 0.15 -10.05 4.01
C LEU A 22 -1.14 -10.82 4.36
N LEU A 23 -1.78 -10.50 5.50
CA LEU A 23 -3.04 -11.13 5.89
C LEU A 23 -4.15 -10.79 4.89
N VAL A 24 -4.25 -9.54 4.46
CA VAL A 24 -5.21 -9.07 3.46
C VAL A 24 -4.97 -9.78 2.12
N ASP A 25 -3.72 -9.91 1.69
CA ASP A 25 -3.34 -10.61 0.46
C ASP A 25 -3.85 -12.05 0.47
N LEU A 26 -3.60 -12.77 1.56
CA LEU A 26 -4.05 -14.16 1.72
C LEU A 26 -5.58 -14.28 1.76
N LEU A 27 -6.27 -13.35 2.40
CA LEU A 27 -7.72 -13.36 2.52
C LEU A 27 -8.42 -12.88 1.24
N SER A 28 -7.80 -11.98 0.48
CA SER A 28 -8.37 -11.37 -0.73
C SER A 28 -8.77 -12.40 -1.78
N VAL A 29 -7.99 -13.48 -1.91
CA VAL A 29 -8.28 -14.62 -2.79
C VAL A 29 -9.69 -15.18 -2.59
N ARG A 30 -10.27 -15.04 -1.39
CA ARG A 30 -11.60 -15.60 -1.09
C ARG A 30 -12.73 -14.59 -1.20
N PHE A 31 -12.48 -13.33 -0.89
CA PHE A 31 -13.57 -12.35 -0.81
C PHE A 31 -13.65 -11.43 -2.02
N VAL A 32 -12.55 -11.13 -2.69
CA VAL A 32 -12.55 -10.24 -3.86
C VAL A 32 -13.43 -10.79 -4.98
N ASP A 33 -13.33 -12.09 -5.26
CA ASP A 33 -14.15 -12.74 -6.29
C ASP A 33 -15.65 -12.72 -5.95
N ARG A 34 -16.00 -12.69 -4.65
CA ARG A 34 -17.41 -12.65 -4.20
C ARG A 34 -17.99 -11.25 -4.19
N ILE A 35 -17.20 -10.25 -3.77
CA ILE A 35 -17.63 -8.86 -3.62
C ILE A 35 -17.53 -8.13 -4.96
N GLY A 36 -16.61 -8.57 -5.81
CA GLY A 36 -16.30 -7.96 -7.09
C GLY A 36 -15.17 -6.94 -7.03
N TYR A 37 -14.42 -6.87 -8.11
CA TYR A 37 -13.20 -6.04 -8.20
C TYR A 37 -13.46 -4.55 -8.02
N ARG A 38 -14.57 -4.03 -8.57
CA ARG A 38 -14.94 -2.62 -8.43
C ARG A 38 -15.17 -2.24 -6.97
N VAL A 39 -15.97 -3.01 -6.26
CA VAL A 39 -16.29 -2.73 -4.85
C VAL A 39 -15.03 -2.85 -4.00
N SER A 40 -14.22 -3.86 -4.24
CA SER A 40 -12.94 -4.06 -3.54
C SER A 40 -11.97 -2.91 -3.80
N MET A 41 -11.85 -2.42 -5.04
CA MET A 41 -10.99 -1.29 -5.40
C MET A 41 -11.45 0.01 -4.74
N VAL A 42 -12.75 0.32 -4.77
CA VAL A 42 -13.30 1.50 -4.09
C VAL A 42 -13.09 1.41 -2.57
N MET A 43 -13.37 0.25 -1.98
CA MET A 43 -13.17 0.00 -0.56
C MET A 43 -11.70 0.17 -0.15
N ALA A 44 -10.78 -0.33 -0.94
CA ALA A 44 -9.34 -0.18 -0.71
C ALA A 44 -8.92 1.29 -0.63
N HIS A 45 -9.36 2.10 -1.58
CA HIS A 45 -9.07 3.54 -1.60
C HIS A 45 -9.73 4.30 -0.44
N VAL A 46 -10.98 3.94 -0.10
CA VAL A 46 -11.67 4.55 1.05
C VAL A 46 -10.96 4.22 2.36
N LEU A 47 -10.54 2.97 2.55
CA LEU A 47 -9.79 2.57 3.76
C LEU A 47 -8.42 3.24 3.83
N ALA A 48 -7.71 3.35 2.70
CA ALA A 48 -6.43 4.07 2.65
C ALA A 48 -6.60 5.55 3.06
N ALA A 49 -7.60 6.23 2.51
CA ALA A 49 -7.91 7.61 2.85
C ALA A 49 -8.36 7.75 4.31
N ALA A 50 -9.26 6.87 4.77
CA ALA A 50 -9.75 6.89 6.15
C ALA A 50 -8.60 6.72 7.15
N GLY A 51 -7.67 5.78 6.90
CA GLY A 51 -6.51 5.59 7.75
C GLY A 51 -5.61 6.82 7.83
N LEU A 52 -5.37 7.52 6.70
CA LEU A 52 -4.60 8.76 6.68
C LEU A 52 -5.30 9.89 7.45
N ILE A 53 -6.61 10.04 7.31
CA ILE A 53 -7.40 11.03 8.05
C ILE A 53 -7.42 10.69 9.55
N LEU A 54 -7.69 9.44 9.90
CA LEU A 54 -7.71 8.99 11.28
C LEU A 54 -6.36 9.15 11.98
N LEU A 55 -5.26 9.02 11.25
CA LEU A 55 -3.92 9.29 11.76
C LEU A 55 -3.77 10.71 12.29
N THR A 56 -4.52 11.68 11.76
CA THR A 56 -4.48 13.07 12.25
C THR A 56 -5.32 13.33 13.48
N VAL A 57 -6.27 12.44 13.80
CA VAL A 57 -7.28 12.61 14.86
C VAL A 57 -7.08 11.63 16.01
N LEU A 58 -6.97 10.33 15.74
CA LEU A 58 -6.97 9.29 16.79
C LEU A 58 -5.84 9.43 17.82
N PRO A 59 -4.62 9.84 17.47
CA PRO A 59 -3.56 10.01 18.46
C PRO A 59 -3.83 11.11 19.50
N GLU A 60 -4.78 12.00 19.23
CA GLU A 60 -5.16 13.09 20.14
C GLU A 60 -6.40 12.75 20.97
N VAL A 61 -7.29 11.92 20.41
CA VAL A 61 -8.55 11.53 21.08
C VAL A 61 -8.33 10.33 22.01
N ILE A 62 -7.45 9.41 21.62
CA ILE A 62 -7.19 8.21 22.41
C ILE A 62 -6.16 8.53 23.52
N PRO A 63 -6.42 8.14 24.78
CA PRO A 63 -5.54 8.43 25.90
C PRO A 63 -4.08 7.97 25.74
N ILE A 64 -3.87 6.92 24.94
CA ILE A 64 -2.54 6.41 24.58
C ILE A 64 -2.31 6.69 23.09
N PRO A 65 -1.55 7.75 22.71
CA PRO A 65 -1.36 8.17 21.33
C PRO A 65 -0.87 7.05 20.40
N PHE A 66 -0.01 6.17 20.92
CA PHE A 66 0.49 5.03 20.13
C PHE A 66 -0.62 4.10 19.64
N ILE A 67 -1.66 3.85 20.46
CA ILE A 67 -2.80 3.03 20.04
C ILE A 67 -3.58 3.73 18.91
N GLY A 68 -3.72 5.06 18.99
CA GLY A 68 -4.35 5.85 17.92
C GLY A 68 -3.59 5.75 16.60
N ILE A 69 -2.25 5.88 16.67
CA ILE A 69 -1.38 5.71 15.49
C ILE A 69 -1.50 4.28 14.95
N LEU A 70 -1.39 3.26 15.81
CA LEU A 70 -1.46 1.86 15.41
C LEU A 70 -2.79 1.55 14.71
N THR A 71 -3.91 1.98 15.28
CA THR A 71 -5.24 1.76 14.69
C THR A 71 -5.36 2.42 13.31
N SER A 72 -4.86 3.64 13.15
CA SER A 72 -4.87 4.34 11.87
C SER A 72 -4.01 3.62 10.83
N VAL A 73 -2.82 3.17 11.24
CA VAL A 73 -1.90 2.39 10.40
C VAL A 73 -2.55 1.07 9.98
N MET A 74 -3.23 0.37 10.87
CA MET A 74 -3.94 -0.87 10.55
C MET A 74 -5.03 -0.65 9.50
N ILE A 75 -5.80 0.44 9.61
CA ILE A 75 -6.87 0.76 8.65
C ILE A 75 -6.29 1.05 7.27
N TYR A 76 -5.28 1.91 7.16
CA TYR A 76 -4.69 2.18 5.85
C TYR A 76 -3.92 0.97 5.30
N ALA A 77 -3.35 0.13 6.14
CA ALA A 77 -2.66 -1.10 5.72
C ALA A 77 -3.61 -2.10 5.06
N VAL A 78 -4.86 -2.21 5.55
CA VAL A 78 -5.89 -2.99 4.86
C VAL A 78 -6.17 -2.42 3.48
N GLY A 79 -6.30 -1.09 3.36
CA GLY A 79 -6.49 -0.42 2.07
C GLY A 79 -5.30 -0.66 1.13
N GLY A 80 -4.07 -0.50 1.65
CA GLY A 80 -2.83 -0.70 0.89
C GLY A 80 -2.66 -2.12 0.38
N GLY A 81 -2.87 -3.14 1.23
CA GLY A 81 -2.82 -4.55 0.83
C GLY A 81 -3.85 -4.88 -0.25
N LEU A 82 -5.09 -4.40 -0.10
CA LEU A 82 -6.10 -4.58 -1.15
C LEU A 82 -5.68 -3.96 -2.48
N LEU A 83 -5.10 -2.76 -2.48
CA LEU A 83 -4.61 -2.13 -3.71
C LEU A 83 -3.49 -2.93 -4.34
N GLU A 84 -2.54 -3.40 -3.54
CA GLU A 84 -1.41 -4.20 -4.02
C GLU A 84 -1.87 -5.45 -4.77
N VAL A 85 -2.85 -6.17 -4.23
CA VAL A 85 -3.41 -7.37 -4.86
C VAL A 85 -4.25 -7.05 -6.10
N LEU A 86 -4.99 -5.94 -6.09
CA LEU A 86 -6.00 -5.66 -7.12
C LEU A 86 -5.46 -4.96 -8.36
N VAL A 87 -4.44 -4.10 -8.21
CA VAL A 87 -4.02 -3.20 -9.30
C VAL A 87 -3.43 -3.98 -10.46
N SER A 88 -2.55 -4.94 -10.21
CA SER A 88 -1.93 -5.75 -11.28
C SER A 88 -2.93 -6.57 -12.08
N PRO A 89 -3.83 -7.35 -11.45
CA PRO A 89 -4.88 -8.06 -12.17
C PRO A 89 -5.82 -7.14 -12.98
N VAL A 90 -6.18 -5.98 -12.42
CA VAL A 90 -7.05 -5.02 -13.12
C VAL A 90 -6.37 -4.47 -14.38
N VAL A 91 -5.07 -4.15 -14.31
CA VAL A 91 -4.30 -3.72 -15.49
C VAL A 91 -4.16 -4.86 -16.50
N GLU A 92 -3.96 -6.09 -16.04
CA GLU A 92 -3.89 -7.28 -16.89
C GLU A 92 -5.21 -7.54 -17.63
N ALA A 93 -6.36 -7.29 -16.99
CA ALA A 93 -7.67 -7.43 -17.60
C ALA A 93 -8.00 -6.32 -18.62
N CYS A 94 -7.35 -5.15 -18.54
CA CYS A 94 -7.61 -4.06 -19.46
C CYS A 94 -7.28 -4.47 -20.90
N PRO A 95 -8.12 -4.10 -21.90
CA PRO A 95 -7.82 -4.33 -23.31
C PRO A 95 -6.51 -3.63 -23.70
N SER A 96 -5.52 -4.40 -24.11
CA SER A 96 -4.21 -3.88 -24.52
C SER A 96 -3.57 -4.83 -25.54
N ASP A 97 -3.00 -4.27 -26.59
CA ASP A 97 -2.23 -5.01 -27.58
C ASP A 97 -0.88 -5.51 -27.03
N ASN A 98 -0.42 -4.93 -25.92
CA ASN A 98 0.84 -5.29 -25.28
C ASN A 98 0.73 -5.25 -23.76
N LYS A 99 0.35 -6.38 -23.18
CA LYS A 99 0.19 -6.57 -21.72
C LYS A 99 1.50 -6.34 -20.94
N GLU A 100 2.62 -6.82 -21.49
CA GLU A 100 3.93 -6.67 -20.86
C GLU A 100 4.32 -5.20 -20.72
N LYS A 101 4.05 -4.39 -21.76
CA LYS A 101 4.29 -2.95 -21.72
C LYS A 101 3.40 -2.26 -20.69
N ALA A 102 2.13 -2.63 -20.59
CA ALA A 102 1.20 -2.08 -19.60
C ALA A 102 1.65 -2.40 -18.18
N MET A 103 2.07 -3.63 -17.91
CA MET A 103 2.60 -4.04 -16.60
C MET A 103 3.93 -3.34 -16.27
N SER A 104 4.84 -3.23 -17.22
CA SER A 104 6.10 -2.48 -17.03
C SER A 104 5.85 -1.01 -16.71
N LEU A 105 4.87 -0.40 -17.38
CA LEU A 105 4.47 0.98 -17.13
C LEU A 105 3.87 1.15 -15.72
N LEU A 106 3.02 0.21 -15.28
CA LEU A 106 2.45 0.18 -13.94
C LEU A 106 3.56 0.21 -12.88
N HIS A 107 4.54 -0.68 -12.97
CA HIS A 107 5.66 -0.72 -12.04
C HIS A 107 6.54 0.53 -12.11
N SER A 108 6.71 1.12 -13.29
CA SER A 108 7.42 2.39 -13.44
C SER A 108 6.69 3.53 -12.72
N PHE A 109 5.37 3.61 -12.84
CA PHE A 109 4.57 4.61 -12.12
C PHE A 109 4.61 4.42 -10.60
N TYR A 110 4.72 3.19 -10.11
CA TYR A 110 4.94 2.94 -8.69
C TYR A 110 6.22 3.62 -8.19
N CYS A 111 7.34 3.42 -8.89
CA CYS A 111 8.63 4.04 -8.54
C CYS A 111 8.56 5.59 -8.62
N TRP A 112 7.97 6.13 -9.68
CA TRP A 112 7.77 7.58 -9.82
C TRP A 112 6.86 8.15 -8.75
N GLY A 113 5.79 7.43 -8.39
CA GLY A 113 4.90 7.81 -7.32
C GLY A 113 5.62 7.87 -5.97
N HIS A 114 6.42 6.85 -5.66
CA HIS A 114 7.23 6.81 -4.45
C HIS A 114 8.20 8.01 -4.38
N ALA A 115 8.96 8.24 -5.42
CA ALA A 115 9.87 9.38 -5.50
C ALA A 115 9.13 10.72 -5.38
N GLY A 116 7.99 10.86 -6.05
CA GLY A 116 7.14 12.05 -5.99
C GLY A 116 6.62 12.33 -4.58
N VAL A 117 6.14 11.31 -3.88
CA VAL A 117 5.67 11.45 -2.48
C VAL A 117 6.80 11.93 -1.57
N VAL A 118 7.98 11.34 -1.70
CA VAL A 118 9.16 11.74 -0.90
C VAL A 118 9.54 13.18 -1.18
N LEU A 119 9.69 13.56 -2.45
CA LEU A 119 10.08 14.92 -2.84
C LEU A 119 9.07 15.97 -2.40
N ILE A 120 7.79 15.76 -2.66
CA ILE A 120 6.72 16.70 -2.31
C ILE A 120 6.60 16.82 -0.78
N SER A 121 6.69 15.70 -0.05
CA SER A 121 6.63 15.71 1.42
C SER A 121 7.83 16.44 2.01
N THR A 122 9.03 16.22 1.47
CA THR A 122 10.24 16.91 1.92
C THR A 122 10.14 18.41 1.66
N LEU A 123 9.71 18.80 0.47
CA LEU A 123 9.51 20.21 0.11
C LEU A 123 8.45 20.86 1.01
N PHE A 124 7.34 20.16 1.26
CA PHE A 124 6.29 20.65 2.16
C PHE A 124 6.84 20.90 3.57
N PHE A 125 7.58 19.97 4.14
CA PHE A 125 8.18 20.15 5.46
C PHE A 125 9.24 21.23 5.50
N HIS A 126 9.98 21.43 4.41
CA HIS A 126 10.95 22.51 4.31
C HIS A 126 10.26 23.89 4.33
N VAL A 127 9.12 24.03 3.66
CA VAL A 127 8.39 25.30 3.55
C VAL A 127 7.44 25.53 4.73
N ALA A 128 6.65 24.53 5.07
CA ALA A 128 5.57 24.65 6.06
C ALA A 128 5.99 24.24 7.47
N GLY A 129 7.14 23.60 7.63
CA GLY A 129 7.59 23.05 8.90
C GLY A 129 6.99 21.68 9.24
N ILE A 130 7.71 20.93 10.07
CA ILE A 130 7.34 19.55 10.43
C ILE A 130 6.08 19.45 11.29
N ASP A 131 5.72 20.53 11.99
CA ASP A 131 4.53 20.56 12.85
C ASP A 131 3.22 20.50 12.06
N ASN A 132 3.28 20.85 10.78
CA ASN A 132 2.13 20.81 9.86
C ASN A 132 1.91 19.43 9.19
N TRP A 133 2.50 18.35 9.72
CA TRP A 133 2.39 17.01 9.16
C TRP A 133 0.95 16.53 8.98
N LYS A 134 0.00 16.98 9.81
CA LYS A 134 -1.42 16.65 9.70
C LYS A 134 -2.03 17.17 8.40
N ILE A 135 -1.66 18.39 8.01
CA ILE A 135 -2.13 19.00 6.75
C ILE A 135 -1.61 18.15 5.58
N LEU A 136 -0.36 17.73 5.63
CA LEU A 136 0.21 16.87 4.61
C LEU A 136 -0.51 15.51 4.52
N ALA A 137 -0.83 14.90 5.66
CA ALA A 137 -1.57 13.63 5.69
C ALA A 137 -2.97 13.77 5.06
N ILE A 138 -3.66 14.90 5.30
CA ILE A 138 -4.96 15.19 4.67
C ILE A 138 -4.80 15.43 3.16
N ILE A 139 -3.78 16.16 2.72
CA ILE A 139 -3.49 16.35 1.29
C ILE A 139 -3.30 15.00 0.60
N TRP A 140 -2.50 14.11 1.20
CA TRP A 140 -2.29 12.77 0.65
C TRP A 140 -3.57 11.91 0.68
N ALA A 141 -4.49 12.12 1.63
CA ALA A 141 -5.77 11.41 1.67
C ALA A 141 -6.72 11.80 0.53
N VAL A 142 -6.57 13.00 -0.06
CA VAL A 142 -7.38 13.44 -1.20
C VAL A 142 -7.17 12.55 -2.43
N ILE A 143 -5.95 12.05 -2.64
CA ILE A 143 -5.63 11.20 -3.80
C ILE A 143 -6.44 9.90 -3.80
N PRO A 144 -6.39 9.06 -2.74
CA PRO A 144 -7.20 7.86 -2.71
C PRO A 144 -8.72 8.16 -2.69
N LEU A 145 -9.17 9.26 -2.09
CA LEU A 145 -10.59 9.65 -2.19
C LEU A 145 -11.00 9.96 -3.64
N GLY A 146 -10.17 10.72 -4.36
CA GLY A 146 -10.39 10.99 -5.78
C GLY A 146 -10.41 9.70 -6.61
N ASN A 147 -9.47 8.79 -6.35
CA ASN A 147 -9.43 7.49 -7.00
C ASN A 147 -10.65 6.62 -6.66
N ALA A 148 -11.12 6.62 -5.41
CA ALA A 148 -12.34 5.91 -5.04
C ALA A 148 -13.54 6.38 -5.88
N PHE A 149 -13.66 7.70 -6.07
CA PHE A 149 -14.69 8.26 -6.94
C PHE A 149 -14.52 7.83 -8.40
N VAL A 150 -13.31 7.91 -8.95
CA VAL A 150 -13.03 7.50 -10.33
C VAL A 150 -13.36 6.02 -10.52
N PHE A 151 -12.85 5.12 -9.67
CA PHE A 151 -13.09 3.68 -9.77
C PHE A 151 -14.56 3.28 -9.55
N SER A 152 -15.35 4.13 -8.89
CA SER A 152 -16.81 3.92 -8.80
C SER A 152 -17.51 4.07 -10.15
N LYS A 153 -16.92 4.80 -11.11
CA LYS A 153 -17.51 5.17 -12.40
C LYS A 153 -16.88 4.46 -13.61
N VAL A 154 -15.58 4.20 -13.56
CA VAL A 154 -14.85 3.57 -14.68
C VAL A 154 -15.36 2.15 -14.92
N PRO A 155 -15.63 1.73 -16.17
CA PRO A 155 -15.92 0.33 -16.47
C PRO A 155 -14.70 -0.54 -16.10
N MET A 156 -14.96 -1.69 -15.51
CA MET A 156 -13.92 -2.68 -15.17
C MET A 156 -14.27 -3.99 -15.88
N GLU A 157 -13.32 -4.50 -16.62
CA GLU A 157 -13.44 -5.79 -17.28
C GLU A 157 -13.35 -6.92 -16.27
N PRO A 158 -14.10 -8.02 -16.47
CA PRO A 158 -13.96 -9.22 -15.66
C PRO A 158 -12.57 -9.83 -15.85
N LEU A 159 -11.95 -10.28 -14.76
CA LEU A 159 -10.60 -10.88 -14.80
C LEU A 159 -10.60 -12.30 -15.39
N LEU A 160 -11.70 -13.00 -15.25
CA LEU A 160 -11.91 -14.33 -15.81
C LEU A 160 -13.04 -14.26 -16.84
N ALA A 161 -12.86 -14.91 -17.98
CA ALA A 161 -13.94 -15.08 -18.95
C ALA A 161 -15.03 -15.99 -18.36
N ASP A 162 -16.26 -15.80 -18.80
CA ASP A 162 -17.39 -16.59 -18.35
C ASP A 162 -17.12 -18.11 -18.54
N GLY A 163 -17.07 -18.84 -17.44
CA GLY A 163 -16.80 -20.27 -17.43
C GLY A 163 -15.34 -20.69 -17.21
N GLU A 164 -14.40 -19.75 -17.12
CA GLU A 164 -13.02 -20.04 -16.70
C GLU A 164 -12.90 -20.06 -15.19
N ALA A 165 -12.37 -21.16 -14.66
CA ALA A 165 -11.98 -21.24 -13.26
C ALA A 165 -10.48 -21.01 -13.11
N GLY A 166 -10.08 -20.13 -12.20
CA GLY A 166 -8.66 -19.94 -11.86
C GLY A 166 -8.04 -21.21 -11.29
N LEU A 167 -6.72 -21.30 -11.31
CA LEU A 167 -5.97 -22.41 -10.71
C LEU A 167 -6.26 -22.49 -9.21
N GLY A 168 -6.61 -23.68 -8.73
CA GLY A 168 -6.76 -23.91 -7.30
C GLY A 168 -5.43 -23.73 -6.55
N LEU A 169 -5.47 -23.24 -5.31
CA LEU A 169 -4.27 -23.05 -4.48
C LEU A 169 -3.41 -24.32 -4.38
N LYS A 170 -4.05 -25.50 -4.31
CA LYS A 170 -3.32 -26.78 -4.25
C LYS A 170 -2.52 -27.06 -5.53
N ASP A 171 -3.09 -26.71 -6.68
CA ASP A 171 -2.43 -26.90 -7.98
C ASP A 171 -1.30 -25.88 -8.17
N LEU A 172 -1.50 -24.64 -7.71
CA LEU A 172 -0.49 -23.61 -7.69
C LEU A 172 0.75 -24.04 -6.89
N PHE A 173 0.56 -24.54 -5.67
CA PHE A 173 1.66 -25.02 -4.81
C PHE A 173 2.40 -26.26 -5.37
N ARG A 174 1.83 -26.99 -6.32
CA ARG A 174 2.50 -28.11 -7.01
C ARG A 174 3.42 -27.62 -8.14
N LEU A 175 3.26 -26.39 -8.61
CA LEU A 175 4.06 -25.85 -9.69
C LEU A 175 5.45 -25.43 -9.17
N LYS A 176 6.49 -26.09 -9.67
CA LYS A 176 7.89 -25.73 -9.34
C LYS A 176 8.21 -24.27 -9.71
N LYS A 177 7.66 -23.78 -10.83
CA LYS A 177 7.81 -22.39 -11.28
C LYS A 177 7.25 -21.39 -10.25
N PHE A 178 6.14 -21.71 -9.57
CA PHE A 178 5.56 -20.89 -8.53
C PHE A 178 6.55 -20.60 -7.40
N TRP A 179 7.23 -21.62 -6.89
CA TRP A 179 8.20 -21.48 -5.81
C TRP A 179 9.43 -20.66 -6.22
N ILE A 180 9.92 -20.83 -7.44
CA ILE A 180 11.04 -20.05 -7.97
C ILE A 180 10.64 -18.57 -8.04
N LEU A 181 9.49 -18.26 -8.62
CA LEU A 181 8.98 -16.89 -8.72
C LEU A 181 8.72 -16.28 -7.36
N LEU A 182 8.15 -17.05 -6.42
CA LEU A 182 7.90 -16.60 -5.05
C LEU A 182 9.20 -16.21 -4.34
N ILE A 183 10.24 -17.05 -4.43
CA ILE A 183 11.54 -16.74 -3.83
C ILE A 183 12.16 -15.50 -4.47
N MET A 184 12.10 -15.38 -5.79
CA MET A 184 12.60 -14.19 -6.50
C MET A 184 11.88 -12.91 -6.05
N MET A 185 10.55 -12.94 -5.92
CA MET A 185 9.75 -11.82 -5.44
C MET A 185 10.07 -11.46 -3.98
N ILE A 186 10.23 -12.46 -3.10
CA ILE A 186 10.62 -12.23 -1.71
C ILE A 186 11.99 -11.54 -1.65
N CYS A 187 12.98 -12.01 -2.40
CA CYS A 187 14.32 -11.42 -2.42
C CYS A 187 14.31 -9.98 -2.95
N ALA A 188 13.57 -9.73 -4.04
CA ALA A 188 13.45 -8.40 -4.63
C ALA A 188 12.75 -7.42 -3.68
N GLY A 189 11.57 -7.80 -3.17
CA GLY A 189 10.80 -6.99 -2.25
C GLY A 189 11.51 -6.72 -0.92
N ALA A 190 12.17 -7.73 -0.34
CA ALA A 190 12.95 -7.56 0.89
C ALA A 190 14.09 -6.54 0.70
N SER A 191 14.80 -6.61 -0.43
CA SER A 191 15.89 -5.68 -0.74
C SER A 191 15.38 -4.24 -0.90
N GLU A 192 14.29 -4.06 -1.64
CA GLU A 192 13.66 -2.75 -1.86
C GLU A 192 13.15 -2.14 -0.55
N GLN A 193 12.40 -2.92 0.23
CA GLN A 193 11.80 -2.44 1.47
C GLN A 193 12.84 -2.16 2.56
N ALA A 194 13.90 -2.97 2.65
CA ALA A 194 14.98 -2.71 3.60
C ALA A 194 15.65 -1.37 3.34
N VAL A 195 15.92 -1.04 2.08
CA VAL A 195 16.52 0.24 1.72
C VAL A 195 15.52 1.38 1.94
N SER A 196 14.29 1.27 1.42
CA SER A 196 13.28 2.34 1.49
C SER A 196 12.94 2.73 2.94
N GLN A 197 12.75 1.75 3.81
CA GLN A 197 12.30 1.98 5.19
C GLN A 197 13.43 2.52 6.09
N TRP A 198 14.66 2.13 5.84
CA TRP A 198 15.77 2.40 6.76
C TRP A 198 16.85 3.33 6.20
N ALA A 199 16.73 3.78 4.93
CA ALA A 199 17.73 4.64 4.28
C ALA A 199 18.05 5.90 5.09
N SER A 200 17.03 6.61 5.56
CA SER A 200 17.16 7.84 6.35
C SER A 200 17.84 7.56 7.70
N ALA A 201 17.42 6.51 8.42
CA ALA A 201 18.03 6.14 9.68
C ALA A 201 19.48 5.66 9.51
N PHE A 202 19.79 5.00 8.42
CA PHE A 202 21.14 4.58 8.07
C PHE A 202 22.02 5.80 7.72
N ALA A 203 21.51 6.76 6.95
CA ALA A 203 22.23 7.96 6.62
C ALA A 203 22.56 8.78 7.89
N GLU A 204 21.57 8.97 8.76
CA GLU A 204 21.76 9.74 10.01
C GLU A 204 22.73 9.03 10.97
N LYS A 205 22.53 7.75 11.25
CA LYS A 205 23.28 7.02 12.29
C LYS A 205 24.56 6.36 11.78
N GLY A 206 24.54 5.87 10.52
CA GLY A 206 25.67 5.15 9.94
C GLY A 206 26.69 6.04 9.24
N LEU A 207 26.21 7.08 8.55
CA LEU A 207 27.06 7.99 7.79
C LEU A 207 27.23 9.38 8.44
N GLY A 208 26.51 9.66 9.54
CA GLY A 208 26.59 10.96 10.22
C GLY A 208 26.06 12.14 9.38
N ILE A 209 25.21 11.87 8.41
CA ILE A 209 24.59 12.88 7.54
C ILE A 209 23.34 13.40 8.24
N SER A 210 23.33 14.68 8.59
CA SER A 210 22.18 15.38 9.23
C SER A 210 21.34 16.13 8.20
#